data_088ad68ae101e31f2ab46ae3911d3c65
#
_entry.id   088ad68ae101e31f2ab46ae3911d3c65
#
_cell.length_a   1.000
_cell.length_b   1.000
_cell.length_c   1.000
_cell.angle_alpha   90.00
_cell.angle_beta   90.00
_cell.angle_gamma   90.00
#
_symmetry.space_group_name_H-M   'P 1'
#
loop_
_entity.id
_entity.type
_entity.pdbx_description
1 polymer ?
#
loop_
_entity_poly.entity_id
_entity_poly.type
_entity_poly.pdbx_seq_one_letter_code
_entity_poly.pdbx_strand_id
1 'polypeptide(L)'
;MKGQIETQLGTIVIDSEVIATYAGSVAVECFGIVGMAAVNMKDGLVKLLKKDYLTHGINVKVDAENKIVIDFHVIVSYGVSIHTVSENLIDTVKYKVEEFTGMGIEKINIYVEGVRVID
;
A
#
# COMPACT_ATOMS: atom_id res chain seq x y z
N MET A 1 10.07 6.71 -9.78
CA MET A 1 10.09 7.86 -8.87
C MET A 1 10.78 7.49 -7.58
N LYS A 2 11.48 8.45 -6.99
CA LYS A 2 12.23 8.21 -5.78
C LYS A 2 12.00 9.34 -4.79
N GLY A 3 11.90 8.98 -3.50
CA GLY A 3 11.86 9.96 -2.44
C GLY A 3 13.26 10.33 -2.00
N GLN A 4 13.42 11.55 -1.53
CA GLN A 4 14.72 12.05 -1.07
C GLN A 4 14.62 12.68 0.28
N ILE A 5 15.62 12.44 1.11
CA ILE A 5 15.75 13.08 2.43
C ILE A 5 17.13 13.71 2.50
N GLU A 6 17.17 15.00 2.75
CA GLU A 6 18.43 15.72 2.90
C GLU A 6 18.93 15.64 4.34
N THR A 7 20.23 15.36 4.50
CA THR A 7 20.89 15.39 5.80
C THR A 7 22.09 16.31 5.72
N GLN A 8 22.69 16.60 6.86
CA GLN A 8 23.89 17.45 6.88
C GLN A 8 25.08 16.82 6.15
N LEU A 9 25.12 15.50 6.09
CA LEU A 9 26.27 14.78 5.50
C LEU A 9 25.97 14.19 4.13
N GLY A 10 24.74 14.37 3.62
CA GLY A 10 24.40 13.83 2.29
C GLY A 10 22.91 13.68 2.11
N THR A 11 22.55 12.92 1.07
CA THR A 11 21.18 12.71 0.67
C THR A 11 20.82 11.22 0.78
N ILE A 12 19.65 10.93 1.35
CA ILE A 12 19.10 9.58 1.37
C ILE A 12 18.06 9.50 0.24
N VAL A 13 18.24 8.55 -0.67
CA VAL A 13 17.32 8.35 -1.80
C VAL A 13 16.62 7.01 -1.60
N ILE A 14 15.27 7.02 -1.58
CA ILE A 14 14.47 5.83 -1.35
C ILE A 14 13.68 5.54 -2.62
N ASP A 15 13.90 4.35 -3.20
CA ASP A 15 13.16 3.90 -4.38
C ASP A 15 11.70 3.62 -4.00
N SER A 16 10.77 3.98 -4.87
CA SER A 16 9.34 3.74 -4.63
C SER A 16 9.02 2.24 -4.45
N GLU A 17 9.81 1.36 -5.07
CA GLU A 17 9.63 -0.09 -4.90
C GLU A 17 9.92 -0.54 -3.45
N VAL A 18 10.87 0.11 -2.79
CA VAL A 18 11.17 -0.17 -1.38
C VAL A 18 9.96 0.19 -0.52
N ILE A 19 9.36 1.35 -0.80
CA ILE A 19 8.18 1.79 -0.08
C ILE A 19 7.01 0.84 -0.32
N ALA A 20 6.81 0.44 -1.59
CA ALA A 20 5.72 -0.48 -1.95
C ALA A 20 5.88 -1.83 -1.25
N THR A 21 7.09 -2.37 -1.21
CA THR A 21 7.36 -3.64 -0.55
C THR A 21 7.04 -3.58 0.93
N TYR A 22 7.50 -2.53 1.59
CA TYR A 22 7.23 -2.37 3.01
C TYR A 22 5.74 -2.13 3.29
N ALA A 23 5.11 -1.24 2.51
CA ALA A 23 3.68 -0.95 2.67
C ALA A 23 2.83 -2.21 2.47
N GLY A 24 3.20 -3.04 1.49
CA GLY A 24 2.49 -4.30 1.24
C GLY A 24 2.61 -5.27 2.41
N SER A 25 3.79 -5.37 3.00
CA SER A 25 4.00 -6.25 4.14
C SER A 25 3.19 -5.81 5.36
N VAL A 26 3.05 -4.51 5.55
CA VAL A 26 2.21 -3.95 6.61
C VAL A 26 0.74 -4.21 6.33
N ALA A 27 0.32 -3.98 5.09
CA ALA A 27 -1.08 -4.08 4.70
C ALA A 27 -1.65 -5.49 4.89
N VAL A 28 -0.90 -6.53 4.51
CA VAL A 28 -1.40 -7.90 4.59
C VAL A 28 -1.54 -8.40 6.03
N GLU A 29 -0.94 -7.72 6.98
CA GLU A 29 -1.10 -8.05 8.40
C GLU A 29 -2.28 -7.34 9.04
N CYS A 30 -2.91 -6.40 8.35
CA CYS A 30 -4.04 -5.66 8.90
C CYS A 30 -5.30 -6.53 8.91
N PHE A 31 -6.10 -6.38 9.95
CA PHE A 31 -7.36 -7.10 10.10
C PHE A 31 -8.26 -6.87 8.89
N GLY A 32 -8.83 -7.96 8.40
CA GLY A 32 -9.80 -7.91 7.30
C GLY A 32 -9.20 -7.85 5.91
N ILE A 33 -7.89 -7.70 5.79
CA ILE A 33 -7.20 -7.72 4.49
C ILE A 33 -6.76 -9.14 4.20
N VAL A 34 -7.31 -9.72 3.13
CA VAL A 34 -6.90 -11.05 2.67
C VAL A 34 -5.59 -10.97 1.91
N GLY A 35 -5.43 -9.93 1.11
CA GLY A 35 -4.21 -9.73 0.33
C GLY A 35 -4.36 -8.60 -0.67
N MET A 36 -3.34 -8.48 -1.50
CA MET A 36 -3.32 -7.50 -2.58
C MET A 36 -3.88 -8.12 -3.85
N ALA A 37 -4.40 -7.29 -4.74
CA ALA A 37 -5.01 -7.73 -5.98
C ALA A 37 -4.28 -7.11 -7.18
N ALA A 38 -4.07 -7.91 -8.21
CA ALA A 38 -3.72 -7.40 -9.53
C ALA A 38 -5.00 -7.30 -10.35
N VAL A 39 -5.18 -6.18 -11.02
CA VAL A 39 -6.32 -5.97 -11.90
C VAL A 39 -5.83 -6.01 -13.33
N ASN A 40 -6.37 -6.94 -14.14
CA ASN A 40 -6.07 -6.99 -15.55
C ASN A 40 -7.02 -6.03 -16.26
N MET A 41 -6.50 -4.87 -16.65
CA MET A 41 -7.30 -3.82 -17.30
C MET A 41 -7.91 -4.29 -18.61
N LYS A 42 -7.24 -5.24 -19.28
CA LYS A 42 -7.68 -5.74 -20.59
C LYS A 42 -8.90 -6.65 -20.49
N ASP A 43 -8.92 -7.51 -19.48
CA ASP A 43 -9.95 -8.52 -19.30
C ASP A 43 -10.89 -8.23 -18.15
N GLY A 44 -10.62 -7.19 -17.38
CA GLY A 44 -11.39 -6.85 -16.18
C GLY A 44 -11.29 -7.88 -15.08
N LEU A 45 -10.32 -8.77 -15.14
CA LEU A 45 -10.15 -9.83 -14.14
C LEU A 45 -9.38 -9.33 -12.94
N VAL A 46 -9.87 -9.69 -11.76
CA VAL A 46 -9.21 -9.39 -10.50
C VAL A 46 -8.55 -10.68 -10.00
N LYS A 47 -7.27 -10.60 -9.70
CA LYS A 47 -6.51 -11.75 -9.26
C LYS A 47 -5.85 -11.46 -7.91
N LEU A 48 -5.99 -12.39 -6.95
CA LEU A 48 -5.28 -12.32 -5.69
C LEU A 48 -3.80 -12.57 -5.93
N LEU A 49 -2.95 -11.64 -5.49
CA LEU A 49 -1.51 -11.75 -5.68
C LEU A 49 -0.88 -12.66 -4.63
N LYS A 50 0.10 -13.44 -5.08
CA LYS A 50 0.93 -14.23 -4.18
C LYS A 50 1.78 -13.30 -3.33
N LYS A 51 2.20 -13.80 -2.17
CA LYS A 51 2.99 -13.02 -1.21
C LYS A 51 4.22 -12.35 -1.83
N ASP A 52 4.86 -13.01 -2.79
CA ASP A 52 6.07 -12.50 -3.42
C ASP A 52 5.81 -11.39 -4.45
N TYR A 53 4.54 -11.15 -4.80
CA TYR A 53 4.17 -10.19 -5.84
C TYR A 53 3.23 -9.10 -5.31
N LEU A 54 3.26 -8.83 -4.03
CA LEU A 54 2.35 -7.85 -3.39
C LEU A 54 2.48 -6.46 -4.01
N THR A 55 3.67 -6.10 -4.45
CA THR A 55 3.92 -4.78 -5.05
C THR A 55 3.12 -4.52 -6.31
N HIS A 56 2.66 -5.58 -7.00
CA HIS A 56 1.86 -5.44 -8.20
C HIS A 56 0.45 -4.88 -7.92
N GLY A 57 -0.01 -4.94 -6.67
CA GLY A 57 -1.27 -4.35 -6.24
C GLY A 57 -1.11 -3.02 -5.55
N ILE A 58 0.10 -2.47 -5.54
CA ILE A 58 0.42 -1.24 -4.83
C ILE A 58 1.12 -0.29 -5.78
N ASN A 59 0.60 0.94 -5.85
CA ASN A 59 1.21 1.99 -6.66
C ASN A 59 1.69 3.10 -5.73
N VAL A 60 3.00 3.36 -5.74
CA VAL A 60 3.61 4.38 -4.90
C VAL A 60 4.12 5.50 -5.80
N LYS A 61 3.75 6.73 -5.47
CA LYS A 61 4.23 7.93 -6.14
C LYS A 61 4.79 8.89 -5.10
N VAL A 62 5.77 9.67 -5.52
CA VAL A 62 6.30 10.76 -4.71
C VAL A 62 5.96 12.05 -5.44
N ASP A 63 5.26 12.96 -4.75
CA ASP A 63 4.81 14.19 -5.40
C ASP A 63 5.93 15.25 -5.42
N ALA A 64 5.61 16.43 -6.00
CA ALA A 64 6.58 17.51 -6.15
C ALA A 64 7.08 18.06 -4.81
N GLU A 65 6.34 17.83 -3.73
CA GLU A 65 6.71 18.27 -2.38
C GLU A 65 7.44 17.17 -1.60
N ASN A 66 7.82 16.09 -2.29
CA ASN A 66 8.51 14.94 -1.70
C ASN A 66 7.66 14.20 -0.67
N LYS A 67 6.34 14.17 -0.88
CA LYS A 67 5.41 13.42 -0.06
C LYS A 67 4.92 12.18 -0.79
N ILE A 68 4.59 11.16 -0.03
CA ILE A 68 4.23 9.85 -0.57
C ILE A 68 2.72 9.77 -0.81
N VAL A 69 2.34 9.25 -1.97
CA VAL A 69 0.95 8.88 -2.28
C VAL A 69 0.94 7.39 -2.59
N ILE A 70 0.09 6.63 -1.92
CA ILE A 70 0.02 5.18 -2.10
C ILE A 70 -1.39 4.78 -2.51
N ASP A 71 -1.49 3.96 -3.56
CA ASP A 71 -2.74 3.32 -3.97
C ASP A 71 -2.64 1.83 -3.70
N PHE A 72 -3.60 1.31 -2.94
CA PHE A 72 -3.69 -0.13 -2.67
C PHE A 72 -4.88 -0.73 -3.40
N HIS A 73 -4.66 -1.84 -4.07
CA HIS A 73 -5.72 -2.69 -4.61
C HIS A 73 -5.78 -3.92 -3.72
N VAL A 74 -6.87 -4.08 -2.98
CA VAL A 74 -6.96 -5.08 -1.91
C VAL A 74 -8.14 -6.02 -2.12
N ILE A 75 -8.02 -7.20 -1.51
CA ILE A 75 -9.10 -8.16 -1.36
C ILE A 75 -9.39 -8.25 0.14
N VAL A 76 -10.65 -8.07 0.51
CA VAL A 76 -11.07 -8.07 1.91
C VAL A 76 -11.83 -9.34 2.26
N SER A 77 -11.89 -9.64 3.54
CA SER A 77 -12.61 -10.79 4.07
C SER A 77 -14.11 -10.50 4.04
N TYR A 78 -14.91 -11.49 3.64
CA TYR A 78 -16.37 -11.37 3.65
C TYR A 78 -16.87 -11.15 5.09
N GLY A 79 -17.83 -10.27 5.22
CA GLY A 79 -18.49 -10.01 6.51
C GLY A 79 -17.84 -8.92 7.35
N VAL A 80 -16.68 -8.38 6.94
CA VAL A 80 -16.07 -7.27 7.67
C VAL A 80 -16.64 -5.94 7.17
N SER A 81 -16.54 -4.92 8.02
CA SER A 81 -16.87 -3.56 7.59
C SER A 81 -15.74 -3.01 6.73
N ILE A 82 -16.02 -2.77 5.46
CA ILE A 82 -15.01 -2.23 4.53
C ILE A 82 -14.49 -0.88 5.03
N HIS A 83 -15.39 -0.03 5.55
CA HIS A 83 -15.01 1.27 6.06
C HIS A 83 -14.02 1.14 7.23
N THR A 84 -14.32 0.28 8.20
CA THR A 84 -13.47 0.09 9.37
C THR A 84 -12.12 -0.51 8.99
N VAL A 85 -12.12 -1.52 8.12
CA VAL A 85 -10.89 -2.15 7.65
C VAL A 85 -10.02 -1.13 6.92
N SER A 86 -10.63 -0.32 6.05
CA SER A 86 -9.91 0.68 5.26
C SER A 86 -9.33 1.78 6.15
N GLU A 87 -10.09 2.26 7.13
CA GLU A 87 -9.57 3.27 8.07
C GLU A 87 -8.37 2.74 8.86
N ASN A 88 -8.48 1.51 9.35
CA ASN A 88 -7.39 0.89 10.09
C ASN A 88 -6.15 0.69 9.21
N LEU A 89 -6.37 0.28 7.96
CA LEU A 89 -5.28 0.10 7.01
C LEU A 89 -4.57 1.44 6.76
N ILE A 90 -5.33 2.49 6.49
CA ILE A 90 -4.77 3.82 6.23
C ILE A 90 -3.95 4.30 7.43
N ASP A 91 -4.52 4.22 8.63
CA ASP A 91 -3.83 4.69 9.84
C ASP A 91 -2.56 3.91 10.13
N THR A 92 -2.62 2.58 9.99
CA THR A 92 -1.48 1.72 10.26
C THR A 92 -0.36 1.93 9.26
N VAL A 93 -0.71 1.99 7.97
CA VAL A 93 0.28 2.20 6.90
C VAL A 93 0.91 3.58 7.02
N LYS A 94 0.09 4.60 7.26
CA LYS A 94 0.60 5.96 7.42
C LYS A 94 1.65 6.02 8.52
N TYR A 95 1.33 5.51 9.69
CA TYR A 95 2.24 5.53 10.84
C TYR A 95 3.54 4.78 10.53
N LYS A 96 3.42 3.54 10.05
CA LYS A 96 4.58 2.69 9.85
C LYS A 96 5.47 3.13 8.70
N VAL A 97 4.88 3.56 7.59
CA VAL A 97 5.66 4.02 6.44
C VAL A 97 6.35 5.35 6.75
N GLU A 98 5.68 6.26 7.44
CA GLU A 98 6.32 7.52 7.84
C GLU A 98 7.49 7.27 8.77
N GLU A 99 7.35 6.33 9.71
CA GLU A 99 8.44 5.96 10.61
C GLU A 99 9.59 5.29 9.87
N PHE A 100 9.27 4.40 8.94
CA PHE A 100 10.28 3.64 8.18
C PHE A 100 11.07 4.53 7.24
N THR A 101 10.41 5.45 6.53
CA THR A 101 11.04 6.26 5.50
C THR A 101 11.53 7.61 6.01
N GLY A 102 10.93 8.13 7.08
CA GLY A 102 11.15 9.50 7.49
C GLY A 102 10.46 10.53 6.60
N MET A 103 9.62 10.09 5.66
CA MET A 103 8.89 10.96 4.74
C MET A 103 7.43 11.01 5.11
N GLY A 104 6.77 12.16 4.85
CA GLY A 104 5.34 12.29 5.10
C GLY A 104 4.52 11.62 4.01
N ILE A 105 3.37 11.06 4.42
CA ILE A 105 2.38 10.54 3.48
C ILE A 105 1.31 11.59 3.29
N GLU A 106 1.03 11.92 2.03
CA GLU A 106 -0.03 12.86 1.70
C GLU A 106 -1.38 12.16 1.58
N LYS A 107 -1.40 10.98 0.95
CA LYS A 107 -2.66 10.33 0.63
C LYS A 107 -2.48 8.81 0.51
N ILE A 108 -3.46 8.08 1.01
CA ILE A 108 -3.54 6.63 0.82
C ILE A 108 -4.94 6.33 0.28
N ASN A 109 -5.00 5.76 -0.92
CA ASN A 109 -6.25 5.38 -1.56
C ASN A 109 -6.40 3.86 -1.50
N ILE A 110 -7.59 3.40 -1.15
CA ILE A 110 -7.88 1.97 -1.04
C ILE A 110 -8.92 1.61 -2.10
N TYR A 111 -8.57 0.69 -2.98
CA TYR A 111 -9.47 0.15 -4.00
C TYR A 111 -9.78 -1.28 -3.61
N VAL A 112 -11.01 -1.53 -3.19
CA VAL A 112 -11.45 -2.86 -2.79
C VAL A 112 -11.91 -3.58 -4.05
N GLU A 113 -11.09 -4.51 -4.52
CA GLU A 113 -11.31 -5.16 -5.80
C GLU A 113 -12.07 -6.48 -5.67
N GLY A 114 -12.12 -7.04 -4.50
CA GLY A 114 -12.83 -8.30 -4.29
C GLY A 114 -13.02 -8.63 -2.82
N VAL A 115 -13.86 -9.64 -2.61
CA VAL A 115 -14.18 -10.14 -1.27
C VAL A 115 -14.00 -11.64 -1.30
N ARG A 116 -13.41 -12.19 -0.24
CA ARG A 116 -13.23 -13.63 -0.11
C ARG A 116 -13.81 -14.14 1.19
N VAL A 117 -14.44 -15.30 1.12
CA VAL A 117 -14.92 -16.02 2.29
C VAL A 117 -13.73 -16.79 2.86
N ILE A 118 -13.43 -16.54 4.13
CA ILE A 118 -12.35 -17.19 4.84
C ILE A 118 -12.98 -18.15 5.85
N ASP A 119 -12.63 -19.42 5.77
CA ASP A 119 -13.12 -20.44 6.69
C ASP A 119 -12.18 -20.60 7.90
#